data_d21fa79bd6f06fa0269fa5bc2e81b8c6
#
_entry.id   d21fa79bd6f06fa0269fa5bc2e81b8c6
#
_cell.length_a   1.000
_cell.length_b   1.000
_cell.length_c   1.000
_cell.angle_alpha   90.00
_cell.angle_beta   90.00
_cell.angle_gamma   90.00
#
_symmetry.space_group_name_H-M   'P 1'
#
loop_
_entity.id
_entity.type
_entity.pdbx_description
1 polymer ?
#
loop_
_entity_poly.entity_id
_entity_poly.type
_entity_poly.pdbx_seq_one_letter_code
_entity_poly.pdbx_strand_id
1 'polypeptide(L)'
;NVKAALAGIQEIVRERQLTTLAPSQLSWAPTPSRGWQNASSVIQPLPDNHAIPVMISVSVGDRSGRTLTGQTLEAFYTSVCHYPILTFGLNCSLGAAELMPLVEEIDKWCRCGVSCYPNAGLPNEMGGYDQSPEDMAAQIKAMASKGLVNIVGGCCGTTPAHIRAIADAVNGLDARKLSVETDNIAERTLKVSG
;
A
#
# COMPACT_ATOMS: atom_id res chain seq x y z
N ASN A 1 -2.46 -19.66 1.25
CA ASN A 1 -3.79 -19.16 1.55
C ASN A 1 -3.63 -17.94 2.48
N VAL A 2 -4.00 -16.74 2.01
CA VAL A 2 -3.85 -15.46 2.73
C VAL A 2 -4.48 -15.53 4.12
N LYS A 3 -5.64 -16.17 4.24
CA LYS A 3 -6.36 -16.36 5.51
C LYS A 3 -5.52 -17.12 6.55
N ALA A 4 -4.86 -18.19 6.14
CA ALA A 4 -3.98 -18.96 7.02
C ALA A 4 -2.70 -18.18 7.40
N ALA A 5 -2.16 -17.38 6.45
CA ALA A 5 -1.00 -16.53 6.72
C ALA A 5 -1.31 -15.43 7.72
N LEU A 6 -2.45 -14.74 7.58
CA LEU A 6 -2.88 -13.70 8.53
C LEU A 6 -3.15 -14.27 9.92
N ALA A 7 -3.82 -15.43 10.02
CA ALA A 7 -4.03 -16.12 11.28
C ALA A 7 -2.71 -16.53 11.94
N GLY A 8 -1.76 -17.05 11.14
CA GLY A 8 -0.42 -17.42 11.63
C GLY A 8 0.39 -16.23 12.14
N ILE A 9 0.33 -15.06 11.47
CA ILE A 9 0.98 -13.83 11.94
C ILE A 9 0.39 -13.40 13.29
N GLN A 10 -0.93 -13.41 13.44
CA GLN A 10 -1.58 -13.04 14.70
C GLN A 10 -1.21 -13.97 15.85
N GLU A 11 -1.07 -15.27 15.58
CA GLU A 11 -0.67 -16.27 16.56
C GLU A 11 0.78 -16.09 17.00
N ILE A 12 1.71 -15.88 16.05
CA ILE A 12 3.13 -15.61 16.35
C ILE A 12 3.29 -14.34 17.21
N VAL A 13 2.49 -13.30 16.94
CA VAL A 13 2.51 -12.05 17.72
C VAL A 13 2.01 -12.30 19.14
N ARG A 14 0.96 -13.09 19.29
CA ARG A 14 0.40 -13.45 20.60
C ARG A 14 1.36 -14.31 21.41
N GLU A 15 1.97 -15.33 20.80
CA GLU A 15 2.89 -16.25 21.48
C GLU A 15 4.21 -15.59 21.88
N ARG A 16 4.74 -14.68 21.06
CA ARG A 16 6.05 -14.06 21.28
C ARG A 16 6.01 -12.82 22.18
N GLN A 17 4.82 -12.38 22.62
CA GLN A 17 4.68 -11.13 23.40
C GLN A 17 5.53 -10.00 22.78
N LEU A 18 5.47 -9.87 21.46
CA LEU A 18 6.23 -8.84 20.74
C LEU A 18 5.73 -7.47 21.21
N THR A 19 6.36 -6.95 22.22
CA THR A 19 6.23 -5.55 22.60
C THR A 19 6.77 -4.72 21.46
N THR A 20 5.96 -3.83 20.95
CA THR A 20 6.41 -2.77 20.02
C THR A 20 7.46 -1.94 20.77
N LEU A 21 8.73 -2.17 20.44
CA LEU A 21 9.82 -1.33 20.94
C LEU A 21 9.57 0.09 20.42
N ALA A 22 9.60 1.07 21.33
CA ALA A 22 9.57 2.45 20.91
C ALA A 22 10.77 2.71 19.96
N PRO A 23 10.63 3.60 18.95
CA PRO A 23 11.71 3.90 18.00
C PRO A 23 13.07 4.23 18.67
N SER A 24 13.02 4.78 19.87
CA SER A 24 14.21 5.06 20.70
C SER A 24 14.93 3.82 21.24
N GLN A 25 14.32 2.64 21.17
CA GLN A 25 14.87 1.36 21.65
C GLN A 25 15.49 0.53 20.51
N LEU A 26 15.39 1.00 19.27
CA LEU A 26 15.98 0.34 18.12
C LEU A 26 17.34 0.97 17.83
N SER A 27 18.41 0.27 18.21
CA SER A 27 19.81 0.77 18.08
C SER A 27 20.24 1.06 16.63
N TRP A 28 19.49 0.63 15.63
CA TRP A 28 19.73 0.85 14.20
C TRP A 28 18.81 1.93 13.60
N ALA A 29 17.82 2.42 14.35
CA ALA A 29 16.91 3.43 13.83
C ALA A 29 17.65 4.77 13.71
N PRO A 30 17.68 5.42 12.54
CA PRO A 30 18.21 6.77 12.44
C PRO A 30 17.41 7.68 13.34
N THR A 31 18.08 8.62 14.00
CA THR A 31 17.43 9.65 14.83
C THR A 31 16.33 10.32 14.01
N PRO A 32 15.08 10.39 14.51
CA PRO A 32 13.98 10.95 13.75
C PRO A 32 14.27 12.39 13.35
N SER A 33 14.44 12.65 12.07
CA SER A 33 14.39 14.03 11.55
C SER A 33 12.97 14.57 11.75
N ARG A 34 12.82 15.91 11.87
CA ARG A 34 11.53 16.56 12.18
C ARG A 34 10.32 16.10 11.34
N GLY A 35 10.56 15.55 10.13
CA GLY A 35 9.49 15.00 9.28
C GLY A 35 8.83 13.72 9.78
N TRP A 36 9.51 12.95 10.63
CA TRP A 36 8.96 11.70 11.21
C TRP A 36 8.07 11.93 12.44
N GLN A 37 8.17 13.09 13.07
CA GLN A 37 7.33 13.42 14.22
C GLN A 37 5.85 13.60 13.84
N ASN A 38 5.57 13.96 12.59
CA ASN A 38 4.19 14.09 12.09
C ASN A 38 3.59 12.74 11.64
N ALA A 39 4.40 11.75 11.29
CA ALA A 39 3.91 10.41 10.95
C ALA A 39 3.36 9.66 12.18
N SER A 40 3.87 9.95 13.38
CA SER A 40 3.39 9.35 14.63
C SER A 40 1.99 9.81 15.03
N SER A 41 1.49 10.93 14.50
CA SER A 41 0.14 11.43 14.80
C SER A 41 -0.96 10.79 13.94
N VAL A 42 -0.59 10.07 12.88
CA VAL A 42 -1.53 9.39 11.96
C VAL A 42 -1.72 7.93 12.38
N ILE A 43 -0.76 7.33 13.10
CA ILE A 43 -0.91 6.01 13.68
C ILE A 43 -1.54 6.18 15.06
N GLN A 44 -2.87 6.22 15.12
CA GLN A 44 -3.57 6.07 16.40
C GLN A 44 -3.10 4.76 17.04
N PRO A 45 -2.78 4.74 18.35
CA PRO A 45 -2.53 3.47 19.04
C PRO A 45 -3.72 2.57 18.79
N LEU A 46 -3.50 1.42 18.22
CA LEU A 46 -4.53 0.40 18.11
C LEU A 46 -5.05 0.14 19.54
N PRO A 47 -6.36 0.11 19.75
CA PRO A 47 -6.91 -0.15 21.07
C PRO A 47 -6.34 -1.48 21.57
N ASP A 48 -5.92 -1.51 22.81
CA ASP A 48 -5.27 -2.49 23.71
C ASP A 48 -5.04 -3.97 23.28
N ASN A 49 -5.27 -4.31 22.05
CA ASN A 49 -5.06 -5.63 21.45
C ASN A 49 -3.83 -5.65 20.57
N HIS A 50 -2.65 -5.38 20.99
CA HIS A 50 -1.34 -5.61 20.34
C HIS A 50 -1.34 -6.20 18.89
N ALA A 51 -2.32 -5.85 18.07
CA ALA A 51 -2.44 -6.34 16.70
C ALA A 51 -1.45 -5.57 15.80
N ILE A 52 -0.54 -6.30 15.20
CA ILE A 52 0.36 -5.72 14.17
C ILE A 52 -0.50 -5.25 12.99
N PRO A 53 -0.34 -3.99 12.54
CA PRO A 53 -1.02 -3.52 11.34
C PRO A 53 -0.62 -4.36 10.13
N VAL A 54 -1.60 -4.87 9.39
CA VAL A 54 -1.37 -5.68 8.19
C VAL A 54 -1.58 -4.83 6.96
N MET A 55 -0.58 -4.80 6.08
CA MET A 55 -0.64 -4.17 4.78
C MET A 55 -0.64 -5.27 3.70
N ILE A 56 -1.58 -5.19 2.76
CA ILE A 56 -1.65 -6.13 1.63
C ILE A 56 -1.21 -5.38 0.37
N SER A 57 -0.18 -5.89 -0.28
CA SER A 57 0.34 -5.34 -1.53
C SER A 57 0.30 -6.41 -2.62
N VAL A 58 -0.31 -6.10 -3.75
CA VAL A 58 -0.59 -7.03 -4.85
C VAL A 58 0.28 -6.68 -6.05
N SER A 59 0.94 -7.68 -6.61
CA SER A 59 1.56 -7.57 -7.94
C SER A 59 0.60 -8.11 -9.00
N VAL A 60 0.27 -7.28 -9.99
CA VAL A 60 -0.56 -7.66 -11.14
C VAL A 60 0.30 -8.33 -12.21
N GLY A 61 -0.30 -9.17 -13.05
CA GLY A 61 0.42 -9.81 -14.15
C GLY A 61 0.73 -8.86 -15.30
N ASP A 62 -0.20 -7.96 -15.58
CA ASP A 62 -0.13 -6.98 -16.67
C ASP A 62 -1.10 -5.80 -16.45
N ARG A 63 -1.30 -4.98 -17.48
CA ARG A 63 -2.22 -3.83 -17.45
C ARG A 63 -3.70 -4.20 -17.30
N SER A 64 -4.08 -5.47 -17.40
CA SER A 64 -5.46 -5.92 -17.17
C SER A 64 -5.87 -5.87 -15.68
N GLY A 65 -4.91 -5.65 -14.78
CA GLY A 65 -5.16 -5.59 -13.35
C GLY A 65 -5.49 -6.93 -12.71
N ARG A 66 -5.15 -8.03 -13.37
CA ARG A 66 -5.34 -9.38 -12.83
C ARG A 66 -4.06 -9.88 -12.15
N THR A 67 -4.25 -10.66 -11.10
CA THR A 67 -3.16 -11.43 -10.48
C THR A 67 -2.66 -12.51 -11.46
N LEU A 68 -1.50 -13.10 -11.19
CA LEU A 68 -0.96 -14.21 -11.99
C LEU A 68 -1.91 -15.42 -12.06
N THR A 69 -2.81 -15.56 -11.09
CA THR A 69 -3.84 -16.60 -11.06
C THR A 69 -5.14 -16.20 -11.76
N GLY A 70 -5.17 -15.02 -12.40
CA GLY A 70 -6.31 -14.51 -13.16
C GLY A 70 -7.39 -13.80 -12.35
N GLN A 71 -7.23 -13.68 -11.03
CA GLN A 71 -8.19 -13.03 -10.14
C GLN A 71 -8.15 -11.50 -10.32
N THR A 72 -9.32 -10.85 -10.33
CA THR A 72 -9.40 -9.39 -10.33
C THR A 72 -9.00 -8.81 -8.97
N LEU A 73 -8.59 -7.54 -8.92
CA LEU A 73 -8.23 -6.86 -7.68
C LEU A 73 -9.42 -6.79 -6.70
N GLU A 74 -10.63 -6.52 -7.19
CA GLU A 74 -11.84 -6.49 -6.37
C GLU A 74 -12.18 -7.87 -5.78
N ALA A 75 -12.07 -8.95 -6.57
CA ALA A 75 -12.29 -10.30 -6.07
C ALA A 75 -11.26 -10.71 -5.01
N PHE A 76 -9.99 -10.33 -5.21
CA PHE A 76 -8.95 -10.57 -4.21
C PHE A 76 -9.21 -9.75 -2.93
N TYR A 77 -9.50 -8.45 -3.06
CA TYR A 77 -9.86 -7.60 -1.91
C TYR A 77 -11.04 -8.17 -1.13
N THR A 78 -12.11 -8.58 -1.81
CA THR A 78 -13.30 -9.19 -1.18
C THR A 78 -12.95 -10.43 -0.36
N SER A 79 -11.97 -11.20 -0.80
CA SER A 79 -11.53 -12.41 -0.06
C SER A 79 -10.76 -12.11 1.23
N VAL A 80 -10.24 -10.89 1.39
CA VAL A 80 -9.39 -10.50 2.52
C VAL A 80 -9.94 -9.35 3.36
N CYS A 81 -10.91 -8.58 2.86
CA CYS A 81 -11.41 -7.35 3.50
C CYS A 81 -12.15 -7.59 4.82
N HIS A 82 -12.48 -8.82 5.17
CA HIS A 82 -13.05 -9.18 6.47
C HIS A 82 -12.01 -9.17 7.61
N TYR A 83 -10.72 -9.06 7.29
CA TYR A 83 -9.67 -8.82 8.27
C TYR A 83 -9.42 -7.31 8.45
N PRO A 84 -8.98 -6.88 9.64
CA PRO A 84 -8.59 -5.49 9.90
C PRO A 84 -7.26 -5.18 9.20
N ILE A 85 -7.31 -4.88 7.91
CA ILE A 85 -6.13 -4.48 7.12
C ILE A 85 -5.97 -2.97 7.14
N LEU A 86 -4.73 -2.51 7.31
CA LEU A 86 -4.38 -1.08 7.30
C LEU A 86 -4.45 -0.51 5.87
N THR A 87 -3.82 -1.20 4.91
CA THR A 87 -3.84 -0.80 3.51
C THR A 87 -3.99 -2.00 2.59
N PHE A 88 -4.65 -1.76 1.46
CA PHE A 88 -4.65 -2.61 0.29
C PHE A 88 -4.07 -1.83 -0.88
N GLY A 89 -3.18 -2.40 -1.67
CA GLY A 89 -2.56 -1.63 -2.73
C GLY A 89 -1.75 -2.47 -3.71
N LEU A 90 -0.97 -1.79 -4.53
CA LEU A 90 -0.23 -2.35 -5.65
C LEU A 90 1.27 -2.14 -5.49
N ASN A 91 2.05 -3.10 -5.95
CA ASN A 91 3.49 -2.96 -6.09
C ASN A 91 4.01 -3.64 -7.34
N CYS A 92 5.15 -3.18 -7.82
CA CYS A 92 5.91 -3.84 -8.89
C CYS A 92 5.15 -3.97 -10.21
N SER A 93 5.67 -4.77 -11.13
CA SER A 93 5.15 -5.14 -12.46
C SER A 93 5.09 -3.98 -13.46
N LEU A 94 4.58 -2.84 -13.05
CA LEU A 94 4.29 -1.67 -13.89
C LEU A 94 4.87 -0.39 -13.28
N GLY A 95 5.00 0.65 -14.09
CA GLY A 95 5.31 2.01 -13.64
C GLY A 95 4.10 2.73 -13.07
N ALA A 96 4.32 3.93 -12.52
CA ALA A 96 3.26 4.69 -11.86
C ALA A 96 2.13 5.10 -12.84
N ALA A 97 2.49 5.41 -14.09
CA ALA A 97 1.51 5.78 -15.12
C ALA A 97 0.55 4.62 -15.45
N GLU A 98 1.08 3.41 -15.54
CA GLU A 98 0.30 2.21 -15.84
C GLU A 98 -0.52 1.72 -14.65
N LEU A 99 -0.03 1.94 -13.41
CA LEU A 99 -0.79 1.59 -12.21
C LEU A 99 -1.91 2.58 -11.89
N MET A 100 -1.84 3.83 -12.40
CA MET A 100 -2.83 4.87 -12.12
C MET A 100 -4.29 4.40 -12.37
N PRO A 101 -4.66 3.82 -13.53
CA PRO A 101 -6.02 3.36 -13.77
C PRO A 101 -6.48 2.26 -12.79
N LEU A 102 -5.56 1.40 -12.36
CA LEU A 102 -5.86 0.33 -11.40
C LEU A 102 -6.07 0.90 -9.99
N VAL A 103 -5.32 1.93 -9.61
CA VAL A 103 -5.51 2.63 -8.33
C VAL A 103 -6.86 3.39 -8.34
N GLU A 104 -7.24 4.00 -9.48
CA GLU A 104 -8.57 4.62 -9.65
C GLU A 104 -9.70 3.60 -9.56
N GLU A 105 -9.47 2.36 -9.99
CA GLU A 105 -10.42 1.27 -9.80
C GLU A 105 -10.51 0.85 -8.34
N ILE A 106 -9.37 0.68 -7.66
CA ILE A 106 -9.31 0.34 -6.23
C ILE A 106 -10.05 1.39 -5.39
N ASP A 107 -9.93 2.66 -5.72
CA ASP A 107 -10.58 3.76 -5.00
C ASP A 107 -12.11 3.62 -4.91
N LYS A 108 -12.74 3.02 -5.92
CA LYS A 108 -14.20 2.88 -6.00
C LYS A 108 -14.79 1.92 -4.95
N TRP A 109 -14.03 0.95 -4.49
CA TRP A 109 -14.52 -0.13 -3.63
C TRP A 109 -13.64 -0.42 -2.40
N CYS A 110 -12.40 0.07 -2.35
CA CYS A 110 -11.50 -0.16 -1.21
C CYS A 110 -11.86 0.77 -0.04
N ARG A 111 -12.02 0.20 1.16
CA ARG A 111 -12.41 0.94 2.37
C ARG A 111 -11.29 1.19 3.34
N CYS A 112 -10.21 0.43 3.24
CA CYS A 112 -8.97 0.71 3.99
C CYS A 112 -8.09 1.70 3.23
N GLY A 113 -6.95 2.04 3.81
CA GLY A 113 -5.95 2.86 3.12
C GLY A 113 -5.49 2.21 1.80
N VAL A 114 -5.06 3.02 0.85
CA VAL A 114 -4.49 2.54 -0.42
C VAL A 114 -3.01 2.82 -0.47
N SER A 115 -2.20 1.81 -0.84
CA SER A 115 -0.76 1.92 -1.02
C SER A 115 -0.35 1.64 -2.47
N CYS A 116 0.70 2.34 -2.95
CA CYS A 116 1.21 2.13 -4.31
C CYS A 116 2.74 2.24 -4.35
N TYR A 117 3.38 1.17 -4.83
CA TYR A 117 4.84 1.06 -4.95
C TYR A 117 5.22 0.64 -6.38
N PRO A 118 5.16 1.54 -7.36
CA PRO A 118 5.47 1.24 -8.75
C PRO A 118 6.97 1.00 -8.96
N ASN A 119 7.31 0.41 -10.11
CA ASN A 119 8.67 0.40 -10.61
C ASN A 119 9.06 1.80 -11.12
N ALA A 120 10.36 2.06 -11.25
CA ALA A 120 10.89 3.25 -11.91
C ALA A 120 10.72 3.12 -13.45
N GLY A 121 9.46 3.13 -13.90
CA GLY A 121 9.06 2.87 -15.29
C GLY A 121 8.91 1.38 -15.62
N LEU A 122 8.94 1.09 -16.91
CA LEU A 122 8.98 -0.28 -17.43
C LEU A 122 10.42 -0.73 -17.64
N PRO A 123 10.71 -2.04 -17.54
CA PRO A 123 12.06 -2.53 -17.81
C PRO A 123 12.43 -2.27 -19.28
N ASN A 124 13.68 -1.81 -19.50
CA ASN A 124 14.26 -1.67 -20.82
C ASN A 124 14.67 -3.05 -21.41
N GLU A 125 15.18 -3.07 -22.65
CA GLU A 125 15.60 -4.31 -23.34
C GLU A 125 16.68 -5.10 -22.60
N MET A 126 17.45 -4.46 -21.73
CA MET A 126 18.48 -5.08 -20.89
C MET A 126 17.95 -5.48 -19.51
N GLY A 127 16.65 -5.27 -19.23
CA GLY A 127 16.02 -5.54 -17.94
C GLY A 127 16.29 -4.47 -16.87
N GLY A 128 16.93 -3.34 -17.22
CA GLY A 128 17.14 -2.19 -16.36
C GLY A 128 15.92 -1.27 -16.31
N TYR A 129 15.98 -0.25 -15.45
CA TYR A 129 14.93 0.76 -15.29
C TYR A 129 15.53 2.14 -15.43
N ASP A 130 14.98 2.97 -16.33
CA ASP A 130 15.59 4.23 -16.77
C ASP A 130 14.74 5.46 -16.43
N GLN A 131 13.60 5.29 -15.75
CA GLN A 131 12.77 6.45 -15.38
C GLN A 131 13.51 7.31 -14.35
N SER A 132 13.53 8.63 -14.57
CA SER A 132 14.17 9.56 -13.65
C SER A 132 13.39 9.71 -12.33
N PRO A 133 14.05 10.10 -11.22
CA PRO A 133 13.38 10.42 -9.97
C PRO A 133 12.29 11.49 -10.14
N GLU A 134 12.52 12.49 -10.96
CA GLU A 134 11.61 13.62 -11.21
C GLU A 134 10.35 13.15 -11.95
N ASP A 135 10.50 12.33 -12.98
CA ASP A 135 9.38 11.80 -13.77
C ASP A 135 8.51 10.88 -12.93
N MET A 136 9.12 9.98 -12.15
CA MET A 136 8.40 9.09 -11.24
C MET A 136 7.65 9.89 -10.16
N ALA A 137 8.31 10.87 -9.57
CA ALA A 137 7.71 11.74 -8.56
C ALA A 137 6.52 12.54 -9.12
N ALA A 138 6.62 13.06 -10.36
CA ALA A 138 5.52 13.77 -11.02
C ALA A 138 4.28 12.87 -11.22
N GLN A 139 4.48 11.61 -11.63
CA GLN A 139 3.40 10.65 -11.82
C GLN A 139 2.74 10.26 -10.48
N ILE A 140 3.53 10.02 -9.44
CA ILE A 140 3.00 9.72 -8.10
C ILE A 140 2.29 10.93 -7.50
N LYS A 141 2.84 12.15 -7.70
CA LYS A 141 2.16 13.39 -7.31
C LYS A 141 0.78 13.52 -7.95
N ALA A 142 0.66 13.21 -9.25
CA ALA A 142 -0.63 13.25 -9.94
C ALA A 142 -1.65 12.29 -9.30
N MET A 143 -1.21 11.10 -8.89
CA MET A 143 -2.03 10.12 -8.17
C MET A 143 -2.45 10.64 -6.78
N ALA A 144 -1.50 11.18 -6.01
CA ALA A 144 -1.74 11.72 -4.67
C ALA A 144 -2.64 12.96 -4.73
N SER A 145 -2.45 13.86 -5.72
CA SER A 145 -3.28 15.07 -5.89
C SER A 145 -4.74 14.77 -6.22
N LYS A 146 -5.04 13.60 -6.77
CA LYS A 146 -6.41 13.11 -6.95
C LYS A 146 -7.00 12.50 -5.67
N GLY A 147 -6.23 12.43 -4.58
CA GLY A 147 -6.66 11.80 -3.34
C GLY A 147 -6.84 10.29 -3.43
N LEU A 148 -6.04 9.59 -4.24
CA LEU A 148 -6.20 8.15 -4.51
C LEU A 148 -5.38 7.26 -3.58
N VAL A 149 -4.37 7.80 -2.90
CA VAL A 149 -3.40 7.01 -2.13
C VAL A 149 -3.17 7.57 -0.73
N ASN A 150 -2.80 6.69 0.20
CA ASN A 150 -2.41 7.02 1.57
C ASN A 150 -0.91 6.78 1.80
N ILE A 151 -0.35 5.79 1.13
CA ILE A 151 1.07 5.43 1.25
C ILE A 151 1.65 5.26 -0.14
N VAL A 152 2.78 5.88 -0.40
CA VAL A 152 3.50 5.80 -1.67
C VAL A 152 4.97 5.47 -1.46
N GLY A 153 5.58 4.89 -2.46
CA GLY A 153 6.99 4.54 -2.45
C GLY A 153 7.41 4.06 -3.84
N GLY A 154 8.32 3.12 -3.87
CA GLY A 154 8.80 2.54 -5.13
C GLY A 154 9.18 1.07 -4.98
N CYS A 155 9.37 0.39 -6.13
CA CYS A 155 9.78 -1.00 -6.21
C CYS A 155 11.03 -1.11 -7.11
N CYS A 156 11.00 -1.93 -8.15
CA CYS A 156 12.16 -2.19 -9.00
C CYS A 156 12.70 -0.90 -9.66
N GLY A 157 14.01 -0.76 -9.68
CA GLY A 157 14.70 0.39 -10.26
C GLY A 157 14.69 1.66 -9.40
N THR A 158 13.97 1.70 -8.28
CA THR A 158 13.95 2.89 -7.42
C THR A 158 15.23 2.99 -6.57
N THR A 159 15.72 4.20 -6.45
CA THR A 159 16.91 4.56 -5.67
C THR A 159 16.53 5.51 -4.54
N PRO A 160 17.44 5.80 -3.60
CA PRO A 160 17.19 6.83 -2.59
C PRO A 160 16.81 8.20 -3.16
N ALA A 161 17.31 8.55 -4.36
CA ALA A 161 16.94 9.79 -5.05
C ALA A 161 15.47 9.79 -5.49
N HIS A 162 14.96 8.66 -6.01
CA HIS A 162 13.54 8.51 -6.33
C HIS A 162 12.66 8.69 -5.10
N ILE A 163 13.00 8.04 -3.99
CA ILE A 163 12.22 8.13 -2.75
C ILE A 163 12.22 9.55 -2.20
N ARG A 164 13.35 10.27 -2.30
CA ARG A 164 13.45 11.67 -1.92
C ARG A 164 12.53 12.54 -2.79
N ALA A 165 12.63 12.41 -4.10
CA ALA A 165 11.82 13.17 -5.04
C ALA A 165 10.31 12.92 -4.84
N ILE A 166 9.91 11.66 -4.60
CA ILE A 166 8.52 11.30 -4.28
C ILE A 166 8.09 11.97 -2.98
N ALA A 167 8.87 11.87 -1.90
CA ALA A 167 8.53 12.45 -0.61
C ALA A 167 8.36 13.97 -0.70
N ASP A 168 9.26 14.65 -1.42
CA ASP A 168 9.19 16.10 -1.64
C ASP A 168 7.96 16.48 -2.49
N ALA A 169 7.64 15.67 -3.51
CA ALA A 169 6.52 15.94 -4.42
C ALA A 169 5.14 15.77 -3.78
N VAL A 170 4.99 14.85 -2.82
CA VAL A 170 3.70 14.62 -2.12
C VAL A 170 3.59 15.38 -0.81
N ASN A 171 4.64 16.07 -0.40
CA ASN A 171 4.63 16.84 0.84
C ASN A 171 3.54 17.92 0.82
N GLY A 172 2.70 17.95 1.86
CA GLY A 172 1.59 18.87 1.99
C GLY A 172 0.33 18.54 1.17
N LEU A 173 0.31 17.42 0.45
CA LEU A 173 -0.91 16.92 -0.16
C LEU A 173 -1.77 16.15 0.85
N ASP A 174 -3.08 16.23 0.68
CA ASP A 174 -4.03 15.47 1.49
C ASP A 174 -3.97 13.98 1.11
N ALA A 175 -4.01 13.12 2.11
CA ALA A 175 -4.14 11.69 1.90
C ALA A 175 -5.57 11.34 1.43
N ARG A 176 -5.71 10.17 0.77
CA ARG A 176 -7.02 9.61 0.42
C ARG A 176 -7.92 9.54 1.64
N LYS A 177 -9.14 10.03 1.49
CA LYS A 177 -10.17 9.93 2.54
C LYS A 177 -10.71 8.50 2.60
N LEU A 178 -10.77 7.95 3.81
CA LEU A 178 -11.36 6.64 4.02
C LEU A 178 -12.89 6.77 4.01
N SER A 179 -13.59 5.93 3.24
CA SER A 179 -15.05 5.87 3.29
C SER A 179 -15.49 5.16 4.58
N VAL A 180 -16.23 5.88 5.42
CA VAL A 180 -16.78 5.36 6.71
C VAL A 180 -18.19 4.77 6.49
N GLU A 181 -18.51 4.25 5.33
CA GLU A 181 -19.80 3.61 5.16
C GLU A 181 -19.84 2.23 5.83
N THR A 182 -20.78 2.09 6.76
CA THR A 182 -21.16 0.82 7.41
C THR A 182 -21.89 -0.04 6.39
N ASP A 183 -21.17 -0.86 5.65
CA ASP A 183 -21.78 -1.72 4.63
C ASP A 183 -22.12 -3.10 5.12
N ASN A 184 -23.22 -3.55 4.60
CA ASN A 184 -23.71 -4.91 4.64
C ASN A 184 -22.75 -5.84 3.85
N ILE A 185 -21.87 -6.52 4.56
CA ILE A 185 -20.92 -7.52 4.00
C ILE A 185 -21.67 -8.59 3.17
N ALA A 186 -22.97 -8.81 3.43
CA ALA A 186 -23.81 -9.78 2.74
C ALA A 186 -24.03 -9.48 1.25
N GLU A 187 -24.08 -8.20 0.83
CA GLU A 187 -24.29 -7.85 -0.58
C GLU A 187 -23.06 -8.04 -1.47
N ARG A 188 -21.85 -8.09 -0.88
CA ARG A 188 -20.59 -8.26 -1.63
C ARG A 188 -20.24 -9.71 -1.94
N THR A 189 -20.75 -10.65 -1.18
CA THR A 189 -20.46 -12.08 -1.36
C THR A 189 -21.01 -12.61 -2.70
N LEU A 190 -21.98 -11.93 -3.30
CA LEU A 190 -22.58 -12.32 -4.58
C LEU A 190 -21.78 -11.90 -5.83
N LYS A 191 -20.78 -11.01 -5.69
CA LYS A 191 -19.96 -10.56 -6.85
C LYS A 191 -18.73 -11.42 -7.15
N VAL A 192 -18.49 -12.46 -6.38
CA VAL A 192 -17.30 -13.33 -6.49
C VAL A 192 -17.47 -14.46 -7.52
N SER A 193 -18.65 -14.64 -8.07
CA SER A 193 -19.01 -15.74 -8.98
C SER A 193 -19.20 -15.31 -10.44
N GLY A 194 -18.52 -14.25 -10.87
CA GLY A 194 -18.52 -13.80 -12.26
C GLY A 194 -17.19 -14.04 -12.95
#